data_3d2085044494660f2fe7153060597582
#
_entry.id   3d2085044494660f2fe7153060597582
#
_cell.length_a   1.000
_cell.length_b   1.000
_cell.length_c   1.000
_cell.angle_alpha   90.00
_cell.angle_beta   90.00
_cell.angle_gamma   90.00
#
_symmetry.space_group_name_H-M   'P 1'
#
loop_
_entity.id
_entity.type
_entity.pdbx_description
1 polymer ?
#
loop_
_entity_poly.entity_id
_entity_poly.type
_entity_poly.pdbx_seq_one_letter_code
_entity_poly.pdbx_strand_id
1 'polypeptide(L)'
;MKYKIALTGSTGNMGVETLRQLSEIDEIEIIKVLIRKESVKKATKLKSKYKNRIEIIIGNIENKEDCEKLIKDADYIFNLAAIIPPKSDKFLELNYKSNYLGTKNIVDTILEIDENKKLIHISTVGLYGNRNEKNPWARVGDPLIISNYDLYSYYKLKAERYILESSLKNRAIIRQTAMLHNRMLTDNMSDGLMFHTCYNAPLEWITARDSGYLMKRIIEEDLKNKLDNYFWSGVFNLGSKAENRMIGYDIFNEGFKLIGGNAKKYMQPNWNATRNFHGVWYYDGDKLEKLFHYQRDSINDYWKEIAKKHWYYSLAKIVPSKLIKIFAIERLLLDSNSPRYWYKNKEFGKIISAFGSVKNYENMPKKWSDFNLLKENKDFEGNYINYEELKNINNAKLLNHGYNENKKDNEINIEDLKEAAEFRGGKLLSEKMENLEIKLLWECSEGHKFEAKPTTIIKAGHWCEECFENHTWSFDKLAKKNPFYAQVYYNSHDKNENMIYYFDKDFKACYKKF
;
A
#
# COMPACT_ATOMS: atom_id res chain seq x y z
N MET A 1 15.18 1.72 32.35
CA MET A 1 16.02 1.25 31.23
C MET A 1 15.89 2.24 30.08
N LYS A 2 16.92 2.50 29.30
CA LYS A 2 16.90 3.42 28.17
C LYS A 2 17.02 2.61 26.89
N TYR A 3 16.26 2.96 25.85
CA TYR A 3 16.17 2.22 24.58
C TYR A 3 16.71 3.04 23.42
N LYS A 4 17.24 2.36 22.43
CA LYS A 4 17.73 2.94 21.17
C LYS A 4 16.88 2.48 20.00
N ILE A 5 16.56 3.41 19.13
CA ILE A 5 15.74 3.13 17.94
C ILE A 5 16.56 3.31 16.67
N ALA A 6 16.46 2.37 15.77
CA ALA A 6 16.90 2.51 14.38
C ALA A 6 15.71 2.89 13.49
N LEU A 7 15.82 3.99 12.75
CA LEU A 7 14.74 4.50 11.90
C LEU A 7 15.24 4.78 10.49
N THR A 8 14.68 4.08 9.51
CA THR A 8 14.83 4.41 8.08
C THR A 8 13.71 5.32 7.61
N GLY A 9 13.91 6.08 6.54
CA GLY A 9 12.86 6.94 5.97
C GLY A 9 12.47 8.16 6.80
N SER A 10 13.25 8.56 7.80
CA SER A 10 12.97 9.65 8.75
C SER A 10 12.73 11.02 8.11
N THR A 11 13.15 11.24 6.87
CA THR A 11 12.90 12.49 6.11
C THR A 11 11.66 12.43 5.22
N GLY A 12 10.97 11.29 5.12
CA GLY A 12 9.69 11.14 4.45
C GLY A 12 8.53 11.76 5.23
N ASN A 13 7.33 11.78 4.65
CA ASN A 13 6.16 12.38 5.29
C ASN A 13 5.79 11.68 6.61
N MET A 14 5.67 10.35 6.59
CA MET A 14 5.45 9.55 7.80
C MET A 14 6.65 9.62 8.75
N GLY A 15 7.87 9.49 8.22
CA GLY A 15 9.08 9.44 9.03
C GLY A 15 9.34 10.69 9.86
N VAL A 16 9.02 11.88 9.33
CA VAL A 16 9.12 13.14 10.09
C VAL A 16 8.17 13.15 11.29
N GLU A 17 6.93 12.69 11.11
CA GLU A 17 5.96 12.60 12.21
C GLU A 17 6.34 11.50 13.19
N THR A 18 6.79 10.34 12.71
CA THR A 18 7.31 9.26 13.56
C THR A 18 8.46 9.77 14.42
N LEU A 19 9.45 10.44 13.82
CA LEU A 19 10.59 11.00 14.52
C LEU A 19 10.15 12.00 15.61
N ARG A 20 9.19 12.87 15.29
CA ARG A 20 8.61 13.81 16.25
C ARG A 20 7.97 13.09 17.43
N GLN A 21 7.13 12.11 17.16
CA GLN A 21 6.38 11.35 18.17
C GLN A 21 7.32 10.52 19.06
N LEU A 22 8.30 9.82 18.48
CA LEU A 22 9.26 9.01 19.23
C LEU A 22 10.18 9.87 20.11
N SER A 23 10.51 11.11 19.69
CA SER A 23 11.34 12.02 20.48
C SER A 23 10.64 12.54 21.76
N GLU A 24 9.34 12.31 21.91
CA GLU A 24 8.56 12.66 23.11
C GLU A 24 8.58 11.56 24.19
N ILE A 25 9.08 10.35 23.89
CA ILE A 25 9.14 9.23 24.82
C ILE A 25 10.41 9.35 25.68
N ASP A 26 10.26 9.46 26.99
CA ASP A 26 11.38 9.67 27.90
C ASP A 26 12.33 8.47 27.98
N GLU A 27 11.83 7.27 27.81
CA GLU A 27 12.60 6.02 27.81
C GLU A 27 13.50 5.85 26.58
N ILE A 28 13.28 6.64 25.52
CA ILE A 28 14.14 6.62 24.34
C ILE A 28 15.36 7.49 24.56
N GLU A 29 16.54 6.89 24.53
CA GLU A 29 17.83 7.57 24.66
C GLU A 29 18.24 8.23 23.36
N ILE A 30 18.31 7.43 22.28
CA ILE A 30 18.79 7.84 20.95
C ILE A 30 17.89 7.26 19.87
N ILE A 31 17.62 8.08 18.84
CA ILE A 31 17.02 7.66 17.59
C ILE A 31 18.09 7.77 16.50
N LYS A 32 18.63 6.64 16.08
CA LYS A 32 19.59 6.55 14.96
C LYS A 32 18.82 6.60 13.66
N VAL A 33 19.19 7.50 12.74
CA VAL A 33 18.51 7.69 11.45
C VAL A 33 19.46 7.47 10.30
N LEU A 34 19.12 6.58 9.37
CA LEU A 34 19.89 6.37 8.14
C LEU A 34 19.48 7.37 7.08
N ILE A 35 20.42 8.19 6.63
CA ILE A 35 20.17 9.36 5.78
C ILE A 35 21.07 9.34 4.56
N ARG A 36 20.48 9.40 3.38
CA ARG A 36 21.21 9.58 2.13
C ARG A 36 21.83 10.97 2.06
N LYS A 37 22.97 11.10 1.38
CA LYS A 37 23.75 12.36 1.26
C LYS A 37 22.90 13.57 0.86
N GLU A 38 22.00 13.40 -0.11
CA GLU A 38 21.10 14.46 -0.57
C GLU A 38 20.06 14.93 0.47
N SER A 39 19.82 14.15 1.49
CA SER A 39 18.85 14.45 2.56
C SER A 39 19.47 15.00 3.86
N VAL A 40 20.80 15.12 3.93
CA VAL A 40 21.54 15.53 5.15
C VAL A 40 21.06 16.89 5.67
N LYS A 41 20.91 17.90 4.82
CA LYS A 41 20.42 19.23 5.24
C LYS A 41 19.08 19.17 5.96
N LYS A 42 18.15 18.32 5.46
CA LYS A 42 16.83 18.13 6.08
C LYS A 42 16.96 17.41 7.42
N ALA A 43 17.78 16.37 7.49
CA ALA A 43 18.01 15.60 8.72
C ALA A 43 18.69 16.46 9.82
N THR A 44 19.68 17.28 9.46
CA THR A 44 20.33 18.21 10.41
C THR A 44 19.33 19.20 10.99
N LYS A 45 18.42 19.74 10.17
CA LYS A 45 17.34 20.61 10.65
C LYS A 45 16.40 19.89 11.62
N LEU A 46 16.09 18.60 11.38
CA LEU A 46 15.31 17.80 12.31
C LEU A 46 16.07 17.54 13.61
N LYS A 47 17.38 17.21 13.54
CA LYS A 47 18.23 17.00 14.72
C LYS A 47 18.22 18.21 15.65
N SER A 48 18.42 19.42 15.12
CA SER A 48 18.41 20.65 15.92
C SER A 48 17.07 20.91 16.62
N LYS A 49 15.97 20.46 15.98
CA LYS A 49 14.61 20.59 16.56
C LYS A 49 14.36 19.65 17.75
N TYR A 50 14.98 18.47 17.77
CA TYR A 50 14.67 17.40 18.76
C TYR A 50 15.81 17.16 19.77
N LYS A 51 16.47 18.22 20.23
CA LYS A 51 17.34 18.25 21.41
C LYS A 51 18.40 17.13 21.47
N ASN A 52 19.18 16.93 20.41
CA ASN A 52 20.30 15.98 20.36
C ASN A 52 19.96 14.49 20.58
N ARG A 53 18.70 14.11 20.68
CA ARG A 53 18.29 12.69 20.76
C ARG A 53 18.43 11.96 19.39
N ILE A 54 18.89 12.64 18.34
CA ILE A 54 19.01 12.07 17.00
C ILE A 54 20.49 11.90 16.65
N GLU A 55 20.86 10.69 16.31
CA GLU A 55 22.13 10.34 15.68
C GLU A 55 21.92 10.14 14.17
N ILE A 56 22.68 10.90 13.37
CA ILE A 56 22.58 10.81 11.90
C ILE A 56 23.70 9.90 11.40
N ILE A 57 23.31 8.82 10.74
CA ILE A 57 24.18 7.92 9.98
C ILE A 57 24.01 8.25 8.51
N ILE A 58 25.07 8.71 7.85
CA ILE A 58 25.05 8.97 6.40
C ILE A 58 25.34 7.66 5.69
N GLY A 59 24.38 7.19 4.89
CA GLY A 59 24.48 5.93 4.19
C GLY A 59 23.22 5.60 3.39
N ASN A 60 23.16 4.38 2.90
CA ASN A 60 22.09 3.89 2.03
C ASN A 60 21.58 2.53 2.50
N ILE A 61 20.27 2.34 2.52
CA ILE A 61 19.64 1.06 2.90
C ILE A 61 20.04 -0.11 1.98
N GLU A 62 20.44 0.18 0.74
CA GLU A 62 20.95 -0.80 -0.22
C GLU A 62 22.34 -1.32 0.13
N ASN A 63 23.05 -0.67 1.05
CA ASN A 63 24.36 -1.09 1.55
C ASN A 63 24.21 -1.74 2.93
N LYS A 64 24.60 -3.00 3.03
CA LYS A 64 24.47 -3.80 4.25
C LYS A 64 25.30 -3.25 5.41
N GLU A 65 26.51 -2.76 5.16
CA GLU A 65 27.38 -2.16 6.19
C GLU A 65 26.73 -0.91 6.82
N ASP A 66 25.99 -0.13 6.04
CA ASP A 66 25.27 1.03 6.56
C ASP A 66 24.06 0.61 7.41
N CYS A 67 23.41 -0.51 7.05
CA CYS A 67 22.37 -1.13 7.87
C CYS A 67 22.96 -1.66 9.20
N GLU A 68 24.15 -2.26 9.20
CA GLU A 68 24.84 -2.71 10.41
C GLU A 68 25.13 -1.56 11.38
N LYS A 69 25.68 -0.44 10.88
CA LYS A 69 25.91 0.77 11.68
C LYS A 69 24.61 1.31 12.31
N LEU A 70 23.51 1.22 11.57
CA LEU A 70 22.19 1.65 12.04
C LEU A 70 21.66 0.75 13.16
N ILE A 71 21.73 -0.58 12.98
CA ILE A 71 21.00 -1.58 13.76
C ILE A 71 21.77 -2.08 14.97
N LYS A 72 23.11 -2.07 14.94
CA LYS A 72 23.99 -2.71 15.93
C LYS A 72 23.53 -2.59 17.38
N ASP A 73 23.25 -1.37 17.84
CA ASP A 73 22.88 -1.11 19.24
C ASP A 73 21.39 -0.78 19.41
N ALA A 74 20.57 -0.95 18.38
CA ALA A 74 19.17 -0.62 18.45
C ALA A 74 18.34 -1.77 19.04
N ASP A 75 17.36 -1.43 19.86
CA ASP A 75 16.39 -2.36 20.43
C ASP A 75 15.19 -2.53 19.48
N TYR A 76 14.78 -1.41 18.86
CA TYR A 76 13.67 -1.35 17.92
C TYR A 76 14.13 -0.86 16.56
N ILE A 77 13.68 -1.49 15.51
CA ILE A 77 13.97 -1.13 14.12
C ILE A 77 12.67 -0.75 13.42
N PHE A 78 12.56 0.53 13.01
CA PHE A 78 11.45 1.04 12.21
C PHE A 78 11.89 1.16 10.74
N ASN A 79 11.43 0.25 9.91
CA ASN A 79 11.70 0.28 8.47
C ASN A 79 10.56 1.00 7.72
N LEU A 80 10.67 2.33 7.63
CA LEU A 80 9.70 3.21 6.95
C LEU A 80 10.21 3.69 5.58
N ALA A 81 11.46 3.37 5.21
CA ALA A 81 12.03 3.80 3.94
C ALA A 81 11.31 3.15 2.77
N ALA A 82 10.86 3.97 1.84
CA ALA A 82 10.32 3.53 0.57
C ALA A 82 10.51 4.59 -0.51
N ILE A 83 10.65 4.16 -1.75
CA ILE A 83 10.51 4.98 -2.95
C ILE A 83 9.13 4.69 -3.51
N ILE A 84 8.27 5.69 -3.53
CA ILE A 84 6.87 5.59 -3.95
C ILE A 84 6.66 6.18 -5.36
N PRO A 85 5.57 5.85 -6.07
CA PRO A 85 5.18 6.52 -7.30
C PRO A 85 5.09 8.06 -7.11
N PRO A 86 5.42 8.86 -8.14
CA PRO A 86 5.86 8.45 -9.48
C PRO A 86 7.37 8.12 -9.58
N LYS A 87 8.13 8.29 -8.50
CA LYS A 87 9.59 8.10 -8.52
C LYS A 87 9.98 6.64 -8.69
N SER A 88 9.23 5.71 -8.07
CA SER A 88 9.44 4.26 -8.25
C SER A 88 9.24 3.80 -9.69
N ASP A 89 8.31 4.43 -10.41
CA ASP A 89 7.99 4.06 -11.79
C ASP A 89 9.01 4.61 -12.79
N LYS A 90 9.62 5.77 -12.47
CA LYS A 90 10.66 6.40 -13.29
C LYS A 90 12.06 5.81 -13.07
N PHE A 91 12.34 5.30 -11.86
CA PHE A 91 13.67 4.80 -11.45
C PHE A 91 13.57 3.38 -10.92
N LEU A 92 13.42 2.41 -11.84
CA LEU A 92 13.14 1.02 -11.54
C LEU A 92 14.21 0.37 -10.65
N GLU A 93 15.49 0.62 -10.93
CA GLU A 93 16.60 0.12 -10.12
C GLU A 93 16.55 0.68 -8.69
N LEU A 94 16.25 1.96 -8.53
CA LEU A 94 16.10 2.58 -7.21
C LEU A 94 14.89 2.01 -6.46
N ASN A 95 13.80 1.70 -7.16
CA ASN A 95 12.65 1.03 -6.61
C ASN A 95 13.02 -0.34 -6.03
N TYR A 96 13.69 -1.20 -6.83
CA TYR A 96 14.21 -2.48 -6.38
C TYR A 96 15.13 -2.34 -5.16
N LYS A 97 16.17 -1.50 -5.29
CA LYS A 97 17.19 -1.31 -4.25
C LYS A 97 16.61 -0.81 -2.93
N SER A 98 15.68 0.16 -2.99
CA SER A 98 15.12 0.76 -1.77
C SER A 98 13.99 -0.08 -1.16
N ASN A 99 13.08 -0.63 -1.98
CA ASN A 99 11.86 -1.26 -1.47
C ASN A 99 12.01 -2.75 -1.17
N TYR A 100 12.91 -3.46 -1.88
CA TYR A 100 13.17 -4.87 -1.64
C TYR A 100 14.55 -5.12 -1.04
N LEU A 101 15.65 -4.79 -1.76
CA LEU A 101 17.01 -5.08 -1.31
C LEU A 101 17.32 -4.42 0.04
N GLY A 102 16.90 -3.17 0.24
CA GLY A 102 17.07 -2.48 1.51
C GLY A 102 16.34 -3.16 2.67
N THR A 103 15.13 -3.66 2.43
CA THR A 103 14.41 -4.44 3.45
C THR A 103 15.11 -5.76 3.73
N LYS A 104 15.57 -6.45 2.68
CA LYS A 104 16.37 -7.67 2.82
C LYS A 104 17.62 -7.43 3.66
N ASN A 105 18.38 -6.39 3.37
CA ASN A 105 19.59 -6.03 4.13
C ASN A 105 19.29 -5.79 5.63
N ILE A 106 18.17 -5.11 5.94
CA ILE A 106 17.74 -4.92 7.34
C ILE A 106 17.46 -6.26 8.02
N VAL A 107 16.70 -7.14 7.38
CA VAL A 107 16.34 -8.45 7.92
C VAL A 107 17.61 -9.29 8.14
N ASP A 108 18.48 -9.39 7.13
CA ASP A 108 19.72 -10.15 7.21
C ASP A 108 20.62 -9.62 8.33
N THR A 109 20.73 -8.29 8.44
CA THR A 109 21.52 -7.66 9.51
C THR A 109 20.96 -7.96 10.91
N ILE A 110 19.64 -7.93 11.09
CA ILE A 110 19.03 -8.29 12.37
C ILE A 110 19.36 -9.75 12.73
N LEU A 111 19.19 -10.67 11.78
CA LEU A 111 19.45 -12.09 11.99
C LEU A 111 20.93 -12.38 12.33
N GLU A 112 21.85 -11.62 11.77
CA GLU A 112 23.28 -11.77 12.05
C GLU A 112 23.70 -11.18 13.41
N ILE A 113 23.02 -10.12 13.87
CA ILE A 113 23.36 -9.45 15.13
C ILE A 113 22.58 -10.05 16.30
N ASP A 114 21.25 -10.09 16.19
CA ASP A 114 20.36 -10.61 17.25
C ASP A 114 18.94 -10.75 16.69
N GLU A 115 18.49 -11.97 16.45
CA GLU A 115 17.16 -12.30 15.94
C GLU A 115 15.99 -11.89 16.85
N ASN A 116 16.27 -11.50 18.10
CA ASN A 116 15.26 -11.06 19.07
C ASN A 116 14.97 -9.55 18.98
N LYS A 117 15.72 -8.78 18.18
CA LYS A 117 15.43 -7.37 17.94
C LYS A 117 14.04 -7.20 17.33
N LYS A 118 13.38 -6.11 17.66
CA LYS A 118 11.99 -5.84 17.29
C LYS A 118 11.92 -5.04 16.00
N LEU A 119 11.38 -5.65 14.93
CA LEU A 119 11.20 -5.03 13.61
C LEU A 119 9.76 -4.59 13.40
N ILE A 120 9.54 -3.31 13.11
CA ILE A 120 8.29 -2.77 12.55
C ILE A 120 8.54 -2.40 11.09
N HIS A 121 7.85 -3.06 10.16
CA HIS A 121 7.95 -2.78 8.72
C HIS A 121 6.66 -2.20 8.17
N ILE A 122 6.77 -1.08 7.47
CA ILE A 122 5.61 -0.47 6.78
C ILE A 122 5.52 -1.05 5.37
N SER A 123 4.48 -1.85 5.16
CA SER A 123 4.01 -2.36 3.87
C SER A 123 2.99 -1.40 3.25
N THR A 124 2.13 -1.85 2.34
CA THR A 124 1.25 -0.96 1.57
C THR A 124 -0.12 -1.58 1.27
N VAL A 125 -1.13 -0.75 1.18
CA VAL A 125 -2.45 -1.08 0.62
C VAL A 125 -2.37 -1.59 -0.82
N GLY A 126 -1.34 -1.20 -1.56
CA GLY A 126 -1.13 -1.60 -2.96
C GLY A 126 -1.11 -3.10 -3.21
N LEU A 127 -0.82 -3.91 -2.17
CA LEU A 127 -0.81 -5.37 -2.28
C LEU A 127 -2.19 -5.97 -2.59
N TYR A 128 -3.28 -5.29 -2.19
CA TYR A 128 -4.64 -5.77 -2.44
C TYR A 128 -5.14 -5.50 -3.87
N GLY A 129 -4.42 -4.64 -4.61
CA GLY A 129 -4.72 -4.31 -6.00
C GLY A 129 -6.06 -3.62 -6.20
N ASN A 130 -6.66 -3.87 -7.35
CA ASN A 130 -7.88 -3.21 -7.78
C ASN A 130 -9.12 -3.79 -7.09
N ARG A 131 -9.84 -2.94 -6.39
CA ARG A 131 -11.16 -3.22 -5.81
C ARG A 131 -12.18 -2.22 -6.35
N ASN A 132 -13.44 -2.58 -6.32
CA ASN A 132 -14.57 -1.75 -6.74
C ASN A 132 -15.79 -1.99 -5.84
N GLU A 133 -16.95 -1.47 -6.23
CA GLU A 133 -18.21 -1.59 -5.50
C GLU A 133 -18.67 -3.03 -5.27
N LYS A 134 -18.24 -3.99 -6.09
CA LYS A 134 -18.60 -5.42 -5.92
C LYS A 134 -17.89 -6.04 -4.72
N ASN A 135 -16.68 -5.55 -4.39
CA ASN A 135 -15.91 -6.02 -3.23
C ASN A 135 -14.95 -4.93 -2.72
N PRO A 136 -15.47 -3.86 -2.08
CA PRO A 136 -14.65 -2.70 -1.68
C PRO A 136 -13.82 -2.94 -0.41
N TRP A 137 -14.16 -3.96 0.37
CA TRP A 137 -13.54 -4.26 1.65
C TRP A 137 -12.41 -5.27 1.50
N ALA A 138 -11.31 -5.03 2.21
CA ALA A 138 -10.20 -5.97 2.33
C ALA A 138 -9.80 -6.18 3.79
N ARG A 139 -9.32 -7.37 4.10
CA ARG A 139 -8.75 -7.75 5.39
C ARG A 139 -7.43 -8.49 5.20
N VAL A 140 -6.65 -8.59 6.25
CA VAL A 140 -5.44 -9.42 6.26
C VAL A 140 -5.83 -10.87 5.97
N GLY A 141 -5.07 -11.55 5.10
CA GLY A 141 -5.40 -12.89 4.59
C GLY A 141 -6.05 -12.89 3.21
N ASP A 142 -6.65 -11.79 2.77
CA ASP A 142 -7.23 -11.64 1.44
C ASP A 142 -6.19 -11.83 0.32
N PRO A 143 -6.64 -12.23 -0.90
CA PRO A 143 -5.75 -12.39 -2.05
C PRO A 143 -4.94 -11.13 -2.33
N LEU A 144 -3.62 -11.29 -2.49
CA LEU A 144 -2.71 -10.23 -2.88
C LEU A 144 -2.56 -10.23 -4.40
N ILE A 145 -3.37 -9.43 -5.07
CA ILE A 145 -3.36 -9.25 -6.53
C ILE A 145 -3.01 -7.80 -6.83
N ILE A 146 -1.73 -7.51 -6.92
CA ILE A 146 -1.24 -6.16 -7.21
C ILE A 146 -1.74 -5.66 -8.57
N SER A 147 -1.94 -4.36 -8.69
CA SER A 147 -2.35 -3.74 -9.94
C SER A 147 -1.26 -3.89 -11.01
N ASN A 148 -1.67 -4.14 -12.27
CA ASN A 148 -0.72 -4.25 -13.37
C ASN A 148 0.10 -2.97 -13.52
N TYR A 149 1.39 -3.10 -13.83
CA TYR A 149 2.37 -2.01 -13.92
C TYR A 149 2.70 -1.31 -12.58
N ASP A 150 2.17 -1.77 -11.45
CA ASP A 150 2.52 -1.26 -10.13
C ASP A 150 3.76 -1.98 -9.58
N LEU A 151 4.95 -1.58 -10.04
CA LEU A 151 6.22 -2.15 -9.61
C LEU A 151 6.60 -1.78 -8.16
N TYR A 152 6.03 -0.71 -7.64
CA TYR A 152 6.17 -0.35 -6.24
C TYR A 152 5.56 -1.45 -5.36
N SER A 153 4.29 -1.77 -5.59
CA SER A 153 3.60 -2.83 -4.84
C SER A 153 4.23 -4.21 -5.05
N TYR A 154 4.77 -4.49 -6.24
CA TYR A 154 5.50 -5.73 -6.50
C TYR A 154 6.71 -5.89 -5.58
N TYR A 155 7.58 -4.88 -5.46
CA TYR A 155 8.74 -4.97 -4.56
C TYR A 155 8.37 -4.92 -3.08
N LYS A 156 7.27 -4.24 -2.73
CA LYS A 156 6.73 -4.29 -1.37
C LYS A 156 6.18 -5.68 -1.03
N LEU A 157 5.54 -6.37 -1.97
CA LEU A 157 5.09 -7.76 -1.83
C LEU A 157 6.26 -8.70 -1.55
N LYS A 158 7.33 -8.61 -2.36
CA LYS A 158 8.55 -9.41 -2.16
C LYS A 158 9.22 -9.12 -0.81
N ALA A 159 9.29 -7.86 -0.41
CA ALA A 159 9.86 -7.46 0.86
C ALA A 159 9.06 -8.00 2.06
N GLU A 160 7.74 -7.91 1.99
CA GLU A 160 6.84 -8.45 3.02
C GLU A 160 7.01 -9.97 3.16
N ARG A 161 7.01 -10.69 2.02
CA ARG A 161 7.23 -12.14 2.01
C ARG A 161 8.59 -12.51 2.60
N TYR A 162 9.65 -11.78 2.25
CA TYR A 162 10.99 -12.03 2.79
C TYR A 162 11.02 -11.94 4.32
N ILE A 163 10.36 -10.94 4.89
CA ILE A 163 10.22 -10.79 6.35
C ILE A 163 9.45 -11.97 6.94
N LEU A 164 8.30 -12.33 6.36
CA LEU A 164 7.44 -13.42 6.84
C LEU A 164 8.16 -14.77 6.84
N GLU A 165 8.90 -15.06 5.77
CA GLU A 165 9.63 -16.33 5.59
C GLU A 165 10.97 -16.40 6.36
N SER A 166 11.41 -15.27 6.95
CA SER A 166 12.61 -15.23 7.78
C SER A 166 12.41 -15.86 9.15
N SER A 167 13.50 -16.11 9.89
CA SER A 167 13.48 -16.60 11.27
C SER A 167 13.36 -15.49 12.33
N LEU A 168 13.05 -14.25 11.94
CA LEU A 168 12.80 -13.14 12.88
C LEU A 168 11.68 -13.49 13.85
N LYS A 169 11.96 -13.41 15.14
CA LYS A 169 10.99 -13.73 16.21
C LYS A 169 10.04 -12.60 16.48
N ASN A 170 10.54 -11.36 16.42
CA ASN A 170 9.76 -10.17 16.75
C ASN A 170 9.62 -9.27 15.53
N ARG A 171 8.57 -9.47 14.74
CA ARG A 171 8.27 -8.67 13.55
C ARG A 171 6.81 -8.27 13.50
N ALA A 172 6.54 -7.01 13.25
CA ALA A 172 5.20 -6.53 12.94
C ALA A 172 5.20 -5.89 11.54
N ILE A 173 4.31 -6.34 10.67
CA ILE A 173 4.12 -5.80 9.32
C ILE A 173 2.83 -5.00 9.30
N ILE A 174 2.91 -3.75 8.85
CA ILE A 174 1.79 -2.83 8.85
C ILE A 174 1.54 -2.35 7.42
N ARG A 175 0.42 -2.76 6.82
CA ARG A 175 -0.01 -2.36 5.48
C ARG A 175 -0.67 -0.99 5.57
N GLN A 176 0.11 0.04 5.23
CA GLN A 176 -0.30 1.44 5.26
C GLN A 176 -1.34 1.71 4.17
N THR A 177 -2.46 2.35 4.53
CA THR A 177 -3.44 2.89 3.58
C THR A 177 -2.98 4.21 2.97
N ALA A 178 -3.80 4.83 2.13
CA ALA A 178 -3.48 6.12 1.51
C ALA A 178 -3.24 7.22 2.55
N MET A 179 -2.15 7.98 2.40
CA MET A 179 -1.68 8.89 3.43
C MET A 179 -1.86 10.36 3.05
N LEU A 180 -2.58 11.09 3.89
CA LEU A 180 -2.72 12.54 3.83
C LEU A 180 -1.50 13.23 4.46
N HIS A 181 -0.87 14.12 3.71
CA HIS A 181 0.28 14.89 4.17
C HIS A 181 0.29 16.31 3.61
N ASN A 182 1.03 17.20 4.23
CA ASN A 182 1.01 18.64 3.92
C ASN A 182 1.35 19.03 2.47
N ARG A 183 2.00 18.15 1.72
CA ARG A 183 2.39 18.40 0.32
C ARG A 183 1.57 17.62 -0.69
N MET A 184 0.56 16.87 -0.25
CA MET A 184 -0.21 15.98 -1.12
C MET A 184 -0.74 16.68 -2.37
N LEU A 185 -1.29 17.90 -2.21
CA LEU A 185 -1.83 18.66 -3.35
C LEU A 185 -0.73 19.05 -4.35
N THR A 186 0.40 19.57 -3.85
CA THR A 186 1.52 19.96 -4.73
C THR A 186 2.17 18.75 -5.38
N ASP A 187 2.30 17.65 -4.67
CA ASP A 187 2.88 16.43 -5.19
C ASP A 187 1.95 15.81 -6.28
N ASN A 188 0.64 15.77 -6.06
CA ASN A 188 -0.34 15.26 -7.03
C ASN A 188 -0.52 16.16 -8.27
N MET A 189 -0.22 17.46 -8.15
CA MET A 189 -0.28 18.40 -9.28
C MET A 189 1.07 18.54 -10.01
N SER A 190 2.03 17.67 -9.74
CA SER A 190 3.36 17.70 -10.35
C SER A 190 3.47 16.85 -11.62
N ASP A 191 2.61 15.84 -11.76
CA ASP A 191 2.60 14.90 -12.89
C ASP A 191 1.21 14.29 -13.13
N GLY A 192 1.12 13.37 -14.11
CA GLY A 192 -0.12 12.72 -14.51
C GLY A 192 -0.59 11.58 -13.63
N LEU A 193 0.10 11.25 -12.53
CA LEU A 193 -0.23 10.10 -11.68
C LEU A 193 -1.63 10.20 -11.06
N MET A 194 -2.12 11.42 -10.80
CA MET A 194 -3.47 11.63 -10.30
C MET A 194 -4.56 10.98 -11.17
N PHE A 195 -4.32 10.81 -12.47
CA PHE A 195 -5.28 10.22 -13.41
C PHE A 195 -5.34 8.68 -13.32
N HIS A 196 -4.47 8.04 -12.56
CA HIS A 196 -4.59 6.61 -12.21
C HIS A 196 -5.71 6.37 -11.19
N THR A 197 -6.02 7.36 -10.35
CA THR A 197 -7.06 7.23 -9.32
C THR A 197 -8.43 7.10 -9.98
N CYS A 198 -9.05 5.92 -9.90
CA CYS A 198 -10.40 5.71 -10.41
C CYS A 198 -11.42 6.48 -9.56
N TYR A 199 -12.38 7.17 -10.21
CA TYR A 199 -13.38 7.95 -9.47
C TYR A 199 -14.22 7.11 -8.51
N ASN A 200 -14.56 5.88 -8.89
CA ASN A 200 -15.37 4.97 -8.09
C ASN A 200 -14.56 4.00 -7.21
N ALA A 201 -13.22 4.06 -7.25
CA ALA A 201 -12.42 3.16 -6.42
C ALA A 201 -12.56 3.50 -4.93
N PRO A 202 -12.78 2.51 -4.05
CA PRO A 202 -12.80 2.72 -2.61
C PRO A 202 -11.41 3.16 -2.13
N LEU A 203 -11.36 4.17 -1.28
CA LEU A 203 -10.13 4.70 -0.69
C LEU A 203 -10.33 4.96 0.79
N GLU A 204 -9.38 4.56 1.59
CA GLU A 204 -9.31 4.91 3.00
C GLU A 204 -8.09 5.80 3.24
N TRP A 205 -8.25 6.87 4.02
CA TRP A 205 -7.22 7.88 4.18
C TRP A 205 -6.84 8.06 5.64
N ILE A 206 -5.55 8.08 5.92
CA ILE A 206 -5.01 8.38 7.24
C ILE A 206 -4.03 9.55 7.14
N THR A 207 -3.92 10.36 8.20
CA THR A 207 -2.90 11.43 8.23
C THR A 207 -1.52 10.87 8.55
N ALA A 208 -0.48 11.54 8.06
CA ALA A 208 0.90 11.23 8.44
C ALA A 208 1.10 11.36 9.97
N ARG A 209 0.32 12.21 10.65
CA ARG A 209 0.34 12.40 12.11
C ARG A 209 -0.13 11.15 12.83
N ASP A 210 -1.25 10.58 12.42
CA ASP A 210 -1.79 9.36 13.05
C ASP A 210 -0.92 8.15 12.76
N SER A 211 -0.39 8.04 11.51
CA SER A 211 0.60 7.00 11.19
C SER A 211 1.86 7.10 12.06
N GLY A 212 2.37 8.32 12.28
CA GLY A 212 3.51 8.56 13.18
C GLY A 212 3.17 8.32 14.64
N TYR A 213 1.94 8.67 15.05
CA TYR A 213 1.48 8.46 16.43
C TYR A 213 1.32 6.97 16.75
N LEU A 214 0.86 6.16 15.81
CA LEU A 214 0.85 4.71 15.98
C LEU A 214 2.26 4.18 16.32
N MET A 215 3.32 4.67 15.68
CA MET A 215 4.70 4.25 15.99
C MET A 215 5.09 4.55 17.44
N LYS A 216 4.68 5.71 17.96
CA LYS A 216 4.84 6.07 19.38
C LYS A 216 4.07 5.10 20.28
N ARG A 217 2.79 4.86 19.97
CA ARG A 217 1.93 4.00 20.77
C ARG A 217 2.43 2.55 20.84
N ILE A 218 3.00 2.03 19.76
CA ILE A 218 3.63 0.70 19.74
C ILE A 218 4.72 0.62 20.81
N ILE A 219 5.63 1.60 20.87
CA ILE A 219 6.69 1.62 21.88
C ILE A 219 6.09 1.74 23.29
N GLU A 220 5.16 2.68 23.50
CA GLU A 220 4.57 2.90 24.82
C GLU A 220 3.84 1.68 25.38
N GLU A 221 3.14 0.92 24.55
CA GLU A 221 2.44 -0.29 24.99
C GLU A 221 3.41 -1.48 25.15
N ASP A 222 4.45 -1.57 24.32
CA ASP A 222 5.49 -2.58 24.46
C ASP A 222 6.33 -2.40 25.73
N LEU A 223 6.69 -1.16 26.06
CA LEU A 223 7.38 -0.84 27.30
C LEU A 223 6.58 -1.18 28.57
N LYS A 224 5.27 -1.28 28.46
CA LYS A 224 4.36 -1.76 29.52
C LYS A 224 4.20 -3.28 29.52
N ASN A 225 4.91 -4.02 28.64
CA ASN A 225 4.79 -5.47 28.44
C ASN A 225 3.37 -5.92 28.03
N LYS A 226 2.65 -5.11 27.25
CA LYS A 226 1.29 -5.41 26.79
C LYS A 226 1.25 -6.02 25.40
N LEU A 227 2.37 -6.03 24.67
CA LEU A 227 2.45 -6.61 23.35
C LEU A 227 3.02 -8.03 23.40
N ASP A 228 2.25 -8.96 22.91
CA ASP A 228 2.56 -10.38 22.86
C ASP A 228 2.93 -10.85 21.43
N ASN A 229 3.02 -12.15 21.27
CA ASN A 229 3.30 -12.77 19.98
C ASN A 229 2.23 -12.46 18.92
N TYR A 230 0.98 -12.20 19.30
CA TYR A 230 -0.04 -11.80 18.34
C TYR A 230 0.36 -10.53 17.59
N PHE A 231 0.93 -9.56 18.29
CA PHE A 231 1.45 -8.35 17.64
C PHE A 231 2.81 -8.59 16.99
N TRP A 232 3.77 -9.21 17.71
CA TRP A 232 5.14 -9.35 17.23
C TRP A 232 5.37 -10.44 16.19
N SER A 233 4.36 -11.18 15.78
CA SER A 233 4.39 -12.07 14.60
C SER A 233 3.34 -11.69 13.55
N GLY A 234 2.62 -10.58 13.78
CA GLY A 234 1.42 -10.21 13.04
C GLY A 234 1.63 -9.41 11.75
N VAL A 235 0.61 -9.49 10.89
CA VAL A 235 0.38 -8.57 9.78
C VAL A 235 -0.89 -7.79 10.08
N PHE A 236 -0.87 -6.48 9.87
CA PHE A 236 -1.99 -5.60 10.21
C PHE A 236 -2.28 -4.60 9.10
N ASN A 237 -3.55 -4.26 8.95
CA ASN A 237 -3.98 -3.15 8.12
C ASN A 237 -4.03 -1.86 8.96
N LEU A 238 -3.30 -0.84 8.55
CA LEU A 238 -3.34 0.48 9.16
C LEU A 238 -4.52 1.27 8.60
N GLY A 239 -5.68 1.08 9.21
CA GLY A 239 -6.92 1.75 8.87
C GLY A 239 -7.08 3.11 9.53
N SER A 240 -8.22 3.73 9.32
CA SER A 240 -8.57 5.05 9.85
C SER A 240 -10.02 5.09 10.32
N LYS A 241 -10.47 6.26 10.81
CA LYS A 241 -11.87 6.48 11.18
C LYS A 241 -12.80 6.22 10.00
N ALA A 242 -14.02 5.75 10.27
CA ALA A 242 -15.03 5.45 9.25
C ALA A 242 -15.33 6.63 8.31
N GLU A 243 -15.29 7.86 8.82
CA GLU A 243 -15.49 9.10 8.04
C GLU A 243 -14.40 9.37 7.01
N ASN A 244 -13.22 8.74 7.17
CA ASN A 244 -12.09 8.84 6.25
C ASN A 244 -12.17 7.82 5.09
N ARG A 245 -13.21 6.98 5.07
CA ARG A 245 -13.51 6.08 3.96
C ARG A 245 -14.32 6.80 2.90
N MET A 246 -13.82 6.84 1.69
CA MET A 246 -14.42 7.56 0.56
C MET A 246 -14.12 6.86 -0.76
N ILE A 247 -14.52 7.43 -1.86
CA ILE A 247 -14.10 7.02 -3.21
C ILE A 247 -13.13 8.04 -3.83
N GLY A 248 -12.47 7.65 -4.91
CA GLY A 248 -11.52 8.53 -5.59
C GLY A 248 -12.11 9.89 -5.99
N TYR A 249 -13.38 9.94 -6.38
CA TYR A 249 -14.08 11.21 -6.66
C TYR A 249 -14.07 12.18 -5.47
N ASP A 250 -14.27 11.68 -4.26
CA ASP A 250 -14.39 12.53 -3.07
C ASP A 250 -13.09 13.29 -2.78
N ILE A 251 -11.92 12.64 -2.94
CA ILE A 251 -10.62 13.30 -2.68
C ILE A 251 -10.36 14.44 -3.66
N PHE A 252 -10.70 14.27 -4.94
CA PHE A 252 -10.63 15.35 -5.92
C PHE A 252 -11.60 16.47 -5.60
N ASN A 253 -12.82 16.09 -5.22
CA ASN A 253 -13.87 17.06 -4.88
C ASN A 253 -13.45 17.94 -3.72
N GLU A 254 -12.92 17.37 -2.64
CA GLU A 254 -12.41 18.12 -1.48
C GLU A 254 -11.19 18.99 -1.85
N GLY A 255 -10.24 18.46 -2.62
CA GLY A 255 -9.10 19.25 -3.10
C GLY A 255 -9.52 20.49 -3.90
N PHE A 256 -10.48 20.35 -4.81
CA PHE A 256 -10.95 21.46 -5.63
C PHE A 256 -11.81 22.49 -4.88
N LYS A 257 -12.40 22.14 -3.73
CA LYS A 257 -13.08 23.12 -2.86
C LYS A 257 -12.12 24.22 -2.38
N LEU A 258 -10.86 23.92 -2.19
CA LEU A 258 -9.84 24.91 -1.79
C LEU A 258 -9.70 26.07 -2.78
N ILE A 259 -9.93 25.79 -4.06
CA ILE A 259 -9.86 26.77 -5.16
C ILE A 259 -11.24 27.23 -5.65
N GLY A 260 -12.30 26.96 -4.88
CA GLY A 260 -13.66 27.44 -5.14
C GLY A 260 -14.44 26.68 -6.20
N GLY A 261 -14.19 25.38 -6.33
CA GLY A 261 -14.91 24.51 -7.25
C GLY A 261 -15.12 23.11 -6.73
N ASN A 262 -15.28 22.17 -7.62
CA ASN A 262 -15.48 20.75 -7.37
C ASN A 262 -14.87 19.93 -8.50
N ALA A 263 -14.83 18.62 -8.34
CA ALA A 263 -14.28 17.72 -9.37
C ALA A 263 -15.01 17.87 -10.71
N LYS A 264 -16.33 17.98 -10.72
CA LYS A 264 -17.13 18.14 -11.96
C LYS A 264 -16.80 19.40 -12.74
N LYS A 265 -16.38 20.47 -12.04
CA LYS A 265 -16.02 21.75 -12.65
C LYS A 265 -14.66 21.72 -13.34
N TYR A 266 -13.70 21.01 -12.74
CA TYR A 266 -12.29 21.05 -13.18
C TYR A 266 -11.81 19.80 -13.91
N MET A 267 -12.48 18.66 -13.75
CA MET A 267 -12.10 17.36 -14.33
C MET A 267 -13.11 16.90 -15.37
N GLN A 268 -12.72 15.89 -16.15
CA GLN A 268 -13.64 15.16 -17.04
C GLN A 268 -13.60 13.67 -16.70
N PRO A 269 -14.71 12.92 -16.89
CA PRO A 269 -14.77 11.51 -16.58
C PRO A 269 -13.72 10.65 -17.33
N ASN A 270 -13.45 10.98 -18.58
CA ASN A 270 -12.52 10.24 -19.45
C ASN A 270 -11.04 10.54 -19.21
N TRP A 271 -10.69 11.30 -18.18
CA TRP A 271 -9.29 11.58 -17.85
C TRP A 271 -8.69 10.53 -16.94
N ASN A 272 -9.51 9.92 -16.08
CA ASN A 272 -9.05 8.98 -15.07
C ASN A 272 -9.30 7.53 -15.51
N ALA A 273 -8.42 6.64 -15.06
CA ALA A 273 -8.59 5.21 -15.19
C ALA A 273 -9.92 4.73 -14.56
N THR A 274 -10.44 3.61 -15.02
CA THR A 274 -11.66 2.99 -14.49
C THR A 274 -11.38 1.76 -13.65
N ARG A 275 -10.21 1.17 -13.83
CA ARG A 275 -9.73 0.00 -13.08
C ARG A 275 -8.19 0.02 -12.98
N ASN A 276 -7.61 -1.00 -12.39
CA ASN A 276 -6.17 -1.16 -12.20
C ASN A 276 -5.57 -0.10 -11.27
N PHE A 277 -6.28 0.21 -10.20
CA PHE A 277 -5.86 1.12 -9.15
C PHE A 277 -5.96 0.43 -7.80
N HIS A 278 -4.95 0.59 -6.95
CA HIS A 278 -4.95 0.02 -5.60
C HIS A 278 -5.83 0.86 -4.67
N GLY A 279 -7.02 0.39 -4.42
CA GLY A 279 -7.94 1.09 -3.51
C GLY A 279 -8.86 0.11 -2.81
N VAL A 280 -8.93 0.20 -1.47
CA VAL A 280 -9.80 -0.61 -0.62
C VAL A 280 -10.22 0.18 0.61
N TRP A 281 -11.29 -0.25 1.27
CA TRP A 281 -11.58 0.04 2.68
C TRP A 281 -11.13 -1.15 3.53
N TYR A 282 -10.50 -0.90 4.65
CA TYR A 282 -10.05 -1.97 5.54
C TYR A 282 -11.17 -2.44 6.46
N TYR A 283 -11.52 -3.71 6.35
CA TYR A 283 -12.49 -4.36 7.23
C TYR A 283 -11.93 -4.54 8.65
N ASP A 284 -10.67 -4.89 8.77
CA ASP A 284 -9.98 -5.18 10.03
C ASP A 284 -9.02 -4.07 10.48
N GLY A 285 -9.19 -2.85 9.95
CA GLY A 285 -8.37 -1.69 10.31
C GLY A 285 -8.54 -1.22 11.77
N ASP A 286 -9.59 -1.70 12.45
CA ASP A 286 -9.85 -1.45 13.86
C ASP A 286 -8.98 -2.29 14.82
N LYS A 287 -8.32 -3.35 14.35
CA LYS A 287 -7.44 -4.19 15.18
C LYS A 287 -6.30 -3.38 15.81
N LEU A 288 -5.62 -2.55 15.02
CA LEU A 288 -4.59 -1.65 15.54
C LEU A 288 -5.17 -0.52 16.40
N GLU A 289 -6.35 -0.01 16.08
CA GLU A 289 -7.02 1.00 16.90
C GLU A 289 -7.36 0.48 18.29
N LYS A 290 -7.86 -0.75 18.39
CA LYS A 290 -8.15 -1.41 19.68
C LYS A 290 -6.91 -1.60 20.55
N LEU A 291 -5.75 -1.85 19.93
CA LEU A 291 -4.47 -2.02 20.65
C LEU A 291 -3.83 -0.67 21.05
N PHE A 292 -3.93 0.34 20.20
CA PHE A 292 -3.07 1.51 20.27
C PHE A 292 -3.79 2.85 20.39
N HIS A 293 -5.09 2.93 20.12
CA HIS A 293 -5.88 4.18 20.17
C HIS A 293 -5.19 5.34 19.43
N TYR A 294 -4.85 5.12 18.14
CA TYR A 294 -4.03 6.05 17.37
C TYR A 294 -4.84 6.96 16.43
N GLN A 295 -6.10 6.63 16.14
CA GLN A 295 -6.95 7.35 15.19
C GLN A 295 -7.50 8.64 15.81
N ARG A 296 -6.81 9.77 15.59
CA ARG A 296 -7.18 11.08 16.18
C ARG A 296 -7.78 12.03 15.15
N ASP A 297 -7.21 12.03 13.93
CA ASP A 297 -7.54 12.99 12.90
C ASP A 297 -8.72 12.53 12.03
N SER A 298 -9.60 13.50 11.67
CA SER A 298 -10.56 13.31 10.58
C SER A 298 -10.05 13.89 9.26
N ILE A 299 -10.65 13.45 8.16
CA ILE A 299 -10.39 14.04 6.84
C ILE A 299 -10.80 15.52 6.82
N ASN A 300 -11.84 15.90 7.54
CA ASN A 300 -12.29 17.29 7.65
C ASN A 300 -11.28 18.17 8.39
N ASP A 301 -10.64 17.65 9.45
CA ASP A 301 -9.60 18.38 10.17
C ASP A 301 -8.37 18.58 9.30
N TYR A 302 -8.00 17.57 8.53
CA TYR A 302 -6.92 17.69 7.54
C TYR A 302 -7.22 18.81 6.53
N TRP A 303 -8.41 18.84 5.90
CA TRP A 303 -8.74 19.86 4.91
C TRP A 303 -8.81 21.26 5.49
N LYS A 304 -9.31 21.42 6.72
CA LYS A 304 -9.29 22.72 7.43
C LYS A 304 -7.86 23.20 7.66
N GLU A 305 -6.96 22.30 8.07
CA GLU A 305 -5.54 22.65 8.26
C GLU A 305 -4.87 23.03 6.95
N ILE A 306 -5.09 22.27 5.87
CA ILE A 306 -4.56 22.59 4.55
C ILE A 306 -5.07 23.93 4.05
N ALA A 307 -6.35 24.21 4.19
CA ALA A 307 -6.94 25.50 3.82
C ALA A 307 -6.30 26.68 4.58
N LYS A 308 -6.06 26.53 5.88
CA LYS A 308 -5.38 27.53 6.71
C LYS A 308 -3.91 27.72 6.30
N LYS A 309 -3.20 26.64 6.11
CA LYS A 309 -1.76 26.66 5.77
C LYS A 309 -1.49 27.20 4.39
N HIS A 310 -2.37 26.90 3.44
CA HIS A 310 -2.26 27.29 2.03
C HIS A 310 -3.40 28.26 1.65
N TRP A 311 -3.69 29.22 2.52
CA TRP A 311 -4.78 30.19 2.34
C TRP A 311 -4.77 30.86 0.97
N TYR A 312 -3.60 31.02 0.35
CA TYR A 312 -3.40 31.60 -0.97
C TYR A 312 -4.05 30.78 -2.10
N TYR A 313 -4.38 29.49 -1.91
CA TYR A 313 -5.17 28.71 -2.87
C TYR A 313 -6.55 29.35 -3.08
N SER A 314 -7.10 29.99 -2.06
CA SER A 314 -8.38 30.68 -2.18
C SER A 314 -8.35 31.84 -3.20
N LEU A 315 -7.19 32.41 -3.52
CA LEU A 315 -7.03 33.43 -4.56
C LEU A 315 -7.38 32.89 -5.96
N ALA A 316 -7.26 31.56 -6.17
CA ALA A 316 -7.68 30.94 -7.42
C ALA A 316 -9.20 31.04 -7.68
N LYS A 317 -10.01 31.36 -6.67
CA LYS A 317 -11.46 31.54 -6.81
C LYS A 317 -11.84 32.70 -7.77
N ILE A 318 -10.97 33.70 -7.90
CA ILE A 318 -11.16 34.84 -8.82
C ILE A 318 -10.72 34.50 -10.26
N VAL A 319 -10.01 33.42 -10.47
CA VAL A 319 -9.54 32.99 -11.80
C VAL A 319 -10.66 32.22 -12.50
N PRO A 320 -11.00 32.56 -13.77
CA PRO A 320 -11.98 31.78 -14.53
C PRO A 320 -11.61 30.27 -14.55
N SER A 321 -12.56 29.43 -14.16
CA SER A 321 -12.34 27.99 -14.03
C SER A 321 -11.82 27.33 -15.30
N LYS A 322 -12.19 27.85 -16.47
CA LYS A 322 -11.69 27.39 -17.78
C LYS A 322 -10.17 27.55 -17.89
N LEU A 323 -9.63 28.65 -17.38
CA LEU A 323 -8.18 28.90 -17.41
C LEU A 323 -7.45 27.94 -16.46
N ILE A 324 -7.97 27.74 -15.24
CA ILE A 324 -7.40 26.75 -14.31
C ILE A 324 -7.41 25.35 -14.94
N LYS A 325 -8.54 24.96 -15.53
CA LYS A 325 -8.67 23.68 -16.20
C LYS A 325 -7.62 23.48 -17.29
N ILE A 326 -7.49 24.45 -18.21
CA ILE A 326 -6.58 24.35 -19.36
C ILE A 326 -5.11 24.43 -18.91
N PHE A 327 -4.74 25.42 -18.12
CA PHE A 327 -3.33 25.72 -17.83
C PHE A 327 -2.76 24.95 -16.64
N ALA A 328 -3.58 24.52 -15.69
CA ALA A 328 -3.10 23.80 -14.53
C ALA A 328 -3.32 22.28 -14.62
N ILE A 329 -4.48 21.84 -15.15
CA ILE A 329 -4.86 20.41 -15.08
C ILE A 329 -4.66 19.70 -16.42
N GLU A 330 -5.17 20.26 -17.53
CA GLU A 330 -5.07 19.58 -18.84
C GLU A 330 -3.64 19.40 -19.32
N ARG A 331 -2.70 20.25 -18.90
CA ARG A 331 -1.27 20.07 -19.18
C ARG A 331 -0.73 18.76 -18.60
N LEU A 332 -1.25 18.32 -17.46
CA LEU A 332 -0.82 17.08 -16.80
C LEU A 332 -1.24 15.83 -17.60
N LEU A 333 -2.25 15.96 -18.47
CA LEU A 333 -2.64 14.89 -19.41
C LEU A 333 -1.58 14.61 -20.48
N LEU A 334 -0.56 15.46 -20.60
CA LEU A 334 0.58 15.26 -21.49
C LEU A 334 1.75 14.54 -20.80
N ASP A 335 1.68 14.33 -19.50
CA ASP A 335 2.68 13.59 -18.73
C ASP A 335 2.60 12.08 -19.02
N SER A 336 3.75 11.42 -19.00
CA SER A 336 3.90 9.99 -19.28
C SER A 336 3.08 9.06 -18.36
N ASN A 337 2.61 9.57 -17.23
CA ASN A 337 1.77 8.86 -16.29
C ASN A 337 0.26 9.05 -16.54
N SER A 338 -0.15 9.72 -17.63
CA SER A 338 -1.57 9.92 -17.90
C SER A 338 -2.13 8.95 -18.94
N PRO A 339 -3.40 8.51 -18.83
CA PRO A 339 -4.05 7.67 -19.84
C PRO A 339 -4.06 8.31 -21.23
N ARG A 340 -4.20 9.64 -21.31
CA ARG A 340 -4.18 10.36 -22.59
C ARG A 340 -2.81 10.28 -23.27
N TYR A 341 -1.73 10.35 -22.52
CA TYR A 341 -0.38 10.15 -23.04
C TYR A 341 -0.20 8.71 -23.53
N TRP A 342 -0.63 7.71 -22.76
CA TRP A 342 -0.51 6.30 -23.14
C TRP A 342 -1.22 6.03 -24.47
N TYR A 343 -2.46 6.51 -24.61
CA TYR A 343 -3.22 6.35 -25.84
C TYR A 343 -2.52 7.00 -27.05
N LYS A 344 -2.07 8.27 -26.90
CA LYS A 344 -1.36 9.00 -27.96
C LYS A 344 -0.07 8.31 -28.38
N ASN A 345 0.65 7.72 -27.46
CA ASN A 345 1.93 7.04 -27.70
C ASN A 345 1.76 5.52 -27.95
N LYS A 346 0.53 5.04 -28.13
CA LYS A 346 0.21 3.63 -28.44
C LYS A 346 0.68 2.64 -27.35
N GLU A 347 0.76 3.08 -26.11
CA GLU A 347 1.02 2.23 -24.94
C GLU A 347 -0.26 1.45 -24.58
N PHE A 348 -0.79 0.68 -25.54
CA PHE A 348 -2.10 0.05 -25.43
C PHE A 348 -2.20 -0.98 -24.29
N GLY A 349 -1.09 -1.59 -23.88
CA GLY A 349 -1.08 -2.46 -22.70
C GLY A 349 -1.54 -1.73 -21.42
N LYS A 350 -1.07 -0.51 -21.20
CA LYS A 350 -1.50 0.33 -20.07
C LYS A 350 -2.96 0.77 -20.22
N ILE A 351 -3.40 1.12 -21.44
CA ILE A 351 -4.82 1.47 -21.72
C ILE A 351 -5.73 0.28 -21.43
N ILE A 352 -5.39 -0.91 -21.94
CA ILE A 352 -6.19 -2.13 -21.71
C ILE A 352 -6.21 -2.45 -20.21
N SER A 353 -5.07 -2.35 -19.55
CA SER A 353 -5.00 -2.55 -18.09
C SER A 353 -5.94 -1.61 -17.32
N ALA A 354 -5.95 -0.32 -17.69
CA ALA A 354 -6.70 0.72 -16.96
C ALA A 354 -8.19 0.84 -17.36
N PHE A 355 -8.59 0.33 -18.55
CA PHE A 355 -9.95 0.53 -19.09
C PHE A 355 -10.60 -0.76 -19.60
N GLY A 356 -9.91 -1.89 -19.61
CA GLY A 356 -10.40 -3.17 -20.14
C GLY A 356 -10.14 -3.36 -21.63
N SER A 357 -10.25 -2.31 -22.42
CA SER A 357 -9.92 -2.32 -23.87
C SER A 357 -9.65 -0.90 -24.37
N VAL A 358 -9.01 -0.80 -25.54
CA VAL A 358 -8.84 0.48 -26.24
C VAL A 358 -10.19 1.09 -26.58
N LYS A 359 -11.15 0.25 -27.02
CA LYS A 359 -12.52 0.69 -27.36
C LYS A 359 -13.24 1.27 -26.14
N ASN A 360 -13.07 0.68 -24.96
CA ASN A 360 -13.65 1.21 -23.71
C ASN A 360 -13.11 2.61 -23.42
N TYR A 361 -11.79 2.82 -23.57
CA TYR A 361 -11.19 4.14 -23.40
C TYR A 361 -11.76 5.17 -24.39
N GLU A 362 -11.86 4.82 -25.66
CA GLU A 362 -12.41 5.69 -26.72
C GLU A 362 -13.86 6.08 -26.45
N ASN A 363 -14.64 5.15 -25.90
CA ASN A 363 -16.06 5.33 -25.59
C ASN A 363 -16.32 5.95 -24.20
N MET A 364 -15.27 6.29 -23.44
CA MET A 364 -15.45 6.90 -22.11
C MET A 364 -16.28 8.20 -22.19
N PRO A 365 -17.25 8.38 -21.30
CA PRO A 365 -18.05 9.59 -21.23
C PRO A 365 -17.18 10.84 -21.04
N LYS A 366 -17.41 11.86 -21.84
CA LYS A 366 -16.75 13.17 -21.69
C LYS A 366 -17.51 14.12 -20.78
N LYS A 367 -18.80 13.86 -20.54
CA LYS A 367 -19.67 14.65 -19.67
C LYS A 367 -20.01 13.87 -18.40
N TRP A 368 -20.08 14.56 -17.29
CA TRP A 368 -20.48 13.97 -16.02
C TRP A 368 -21.93 13.47 -15.99
N SER A 369 -22.82 14.04 -16.84
CA SER A 369 -24.20 13.54 -16.98
C SER A 369 -24.28 12.10 -17.47
N ASP A 370 -23.26 11.66 -18.19
CA ASP A 370 -23.23 10.37 -18.88
C ASP A 370 -22.32 9.36 -18.14
N PHE A 371 -21.71 9.79 -17.01
CA PHE A 371 -20.83 8.96 -16.19
C PHE A 371 -21.55 8.46 -14.94
N ASN A 372 -21.51 7.16 -14.71
CA ASN A 372 -22.10 6.55 -13.53
C ASN A 372 -21.18 6.72 -12.32
N LEU A 373 -21.59 7.55 -11.37
CA LEU A 373 -20.82 7.85 -10.18
C LEU A 373 -21.41 7.14 -8.96
N LEU A 374 -20.57 6.36 -8.28
CA LEU A 374 -20.95 5.60 -7.09
C LEU A 374 -21.54 6.51 -5.98
N LYS A 375 -21.00 7.72 -5.85
CA LYS A 375 -21.52 8.75 -4.94
C LYS A 375 -22.97 9.18 -5.24
N GLU A 376 -23.45 8.93 -6.45
CA GLU A 376 -24.82 9.20 -6.90
C GLU A 376 -25.68 7.93 -6.91
N ASN A 377 -25.28 6.92 -6.13
CA ASN A 377 -25.95 5.62 -6.00
C ASN A 377 -26.04 4.83 -7.32
N LYS A 378 -25.01 4.95 -8.16
CA LYS A 378 -24.90 4.18 -9.41
C LYS A 378 -23.59 3.40 -9.42
N ASP A 379 -23.66 2.09 -9.69
CA ASP A 379 -22.48 1.31 -10.00
C ASP A 379 -21.92 1.69 -11.39
N PHE A 380 -20.81 1.08 -11.78
CA PHE A 380 -20.17 1.37 -13.07
C PHE A 380 -21.11 1.08 -14.27
N GLU A 381 -21.99 0.11 -14.15
CA GLU A 381 -22.95 -0.31 -15.18
C GLU A 381 -24.22 0.56 -15.19
N GLY A 382 -24.43 1.41 -14.19
CA GLY A 382 -25.59 2.29 -14.06
C GLY A 382 -26.72 1.72 -13.21
N ASN A 383 -26.53 0.55 -12.58
CA ASN A 383 -27.50 -0.03 -11.69
C ASN A 383 -27.51 0.75 -10.36
N TYR A 384 -28.68 0.75 -9.69
CA TYR A 384 -28.77 1.35 -8.37
C TYR A 384 -27.95 0.56 -7.34
N ILE A 385 -27.14 1.28 -6.59
CA ILE A 385 -26.40 0.79 -5.42
C ILE A 385 -26.42 1.84 -4.32
N ASN A 386 -26.81 1.49 -3.11
CA ASN A 386 -26.80 2.43 -1.99
C ASN A 386 -25.35 2.61 -1.49
N TYR A 387 -24.76 3.77 -1.77
CA TYR A 387 -23.37 4.08 -1.42
C TYR A 387 -23.11 4.09 0.09
N GLU A 388 -24.04 4.60 0.89
CA GLU A 388 -23.88 4.64 2.35
C GLU A 388 -23.98 3.23 2.98
N GLU A 389 -24.85 2.38 2.45
CA GLU A 389 -24.89 0.97 2.86
C GLU A 389 -23.62 0.21 2.47
N LEU A 390 -23.07 0.51 1.29
CA LEU A 390 -21.82 -0.10 0.82
C LEU A 390 -20.64 0.26 1.75
N LYS A 391 -20.61 1.50 2.27
CA LYS A 391 -19.61 1.97 3.23
C LYS A 391 -19.79 1.44 4.64
N ASN A 392 -20.94 0.88 4.95
CA ASN A 392 -21.21 0.33 6.28
C ASN A 392 -20.47 -1.00 6.43
N ILE A 393 -19.54 -1.06 7.36
CA ILE A 393 -18.71 -2.26 7.62
C ILE A 393 -19.56 -3.49 7.99
N ASN A 394 -20.73 -3.28 8.60
CA ASN A 394 -21.65 -4.38 8.97
C ASN A 394 -22.25 -5.08 7.75
N ASN A 395 -22.25 -4.42 6.58
CA ASN A 395 -22.73 -4.97 5.31
C ASN A 395 -21.59 -5.55 4.46
N ALA A 396 -20.36 -5.56 4.98
CA ALA A 396 -19.19 -6.02 4.24
C ALA A 396 -19.30 -7.49 3.85
N LYS A 397 -19.18 -7.76 2.56
CA LYS A 397 -19.07 -9.13 2.04
C LYS A 397 -17.60 -9.55 2.11
N LEU A 398 -17.31 -10.53 2.97
CA LEU A 398 -15.95 -11.02 3.15
C LEU A 398 -15.63 -12.11 2.13
N LEU A 399 -14.38 -12.17 1.72
CA LEU A 399 -13.88 -13.22 0.83
C LEU A 399 -13.71 -14.53 1.59
N ASN A 400 -13.88 -15.64 0.89
CA ASN A 400 -13.57 -16.97 1.39
C ASN A 400 -12.05 -17.21 1.29
N HIS A 401 -11.43 -17.68 2.35
CA HIS A 401 -10.00 -18.02 2.36
C HIS A 401 -9.72 -19.53 2.17
N GLY A 402 -10.78 -20.33 2.02
CA GLY A 402 -10.69 -21.75 1.71
C GLY A 402 -10.43 -22.65 2.92
N TYR A 403 -10.63 -22.13 4.14
CA TYR A 403 -10.56 -22.92 5.38
C TYR A 403 -11.45 -22.28 6.45
N ASN A 404 -11.67 -22.98 7.57
CA ASN A 404 -12.45 -22.43 8.68
C ASN A 404 -11.67 -21.39 9.50
N GLU A 405 -11.88 -20.12 9.19
CA GLU A 405 -11.19 -18.97 9.82
C GLU A 405 -11.63 -18.68 11.27
N ASN A 406 -12.70 -19.32 11.77
CA ASN A 406 -13.14 -19.18 13.16
C ASN A 406 -12.26 -19.98 14.14
N LYS A 407 -11.43 -20.89 13.62
CA LYS A 407 -10.45 -21.64 14.41
C LYS A 407 -9.37 -20.71 14.96
N LYS A 408 -8.98 -20.94 16.21
CA LYS A 408 -7.78 -20.34 16.78
C LYS A 408 -6.54 -20.95 16.12
N ASP A 409 -5.40 -20.26 16.19
CA ASP A 409 -4.16 -20.72 15.53
C ASP A 409 -3.72 -22.12 15.99
N ASN A 410 -3.93 -22.47 17.25
CA ASN A 410 -3.63 -23.79 17.81
C ASN A 410 -4.68 -24.87 17.47
N GLU A 411 -5.80 -24.51 16.85
CA GLU A 411 -6.84 -25.43 16.37
C GLU A 411 -6.72 -25.71 14.87
N ILE A 412 -5.92 -24.92 14.15
CA ILE A 412 -5.64 -25.10 12.73
C ILE A 412 -4.79 -26.35 12.57
N ASN A 413 -5.21 -27.24 11.70
CA ASN A 413 -4.53 -28.49 11.43
C ASN A 413 -4.17 -28.64 9.94
N ILE A 414 -3.56 -29.75 9.58
CA ILE A 414 -3.06 -29.99 8.23
C ILE A 414 -4.19 -30.06 7.19
N GLU A 415 -5.39 -30.50 7.57
CA GLU A 415 -6.55 -30.58 6.67
C GLU A 415 -7.03 -29.17 6.31
N ASP A 416 -7.06 -28.22 7.25
CA ASP A 416 -7.35 -26.80 6.95
C ASP A 416 -6.38 -26.23 5.91
N LEU A 417 -5.10 -26.64 5.99
CA LEU A 417 -4.08 -26.18 5.03
C LEU A 417 -4.25 -26.84 3.66
N LYS A 418 -4.67 -28.11 3.60
CA LYS A 418 -5.01 -28.79 2.34
C LYS A 418 -6.20 -28.13 1.67
N GLU A 419 -7.30 -27.86 2.43
CA GLU A 419 -8.47 -27.13 1.93
C GLU A 419 -8.08 -25.76 1.38
N ALA A 420 -7.27 -25.00 2.13
CA ALA A 420 -6.78 -23.70 1.70
C ALA A 420 -5.93 -23.78 0.42
N ALA A 421 -5.10 -24.82 0.27
CA ALA A 421 -4.29 -25.04 -0.92
C ALA A 421 -5.15 -25.39 -2.14
N GLU A 422 -6.12 -26.30 -1.97
CA GLU A 422 -7.07 -26.68 -3.02
C GLU A 422 -7.91 -25.49 -3.48
N PHE A 423 -8.38 -24.66 -2.53
CA PHE A 423 -9.10 -23.43 -2.87
C PHE A 423 -8.26 -22.41 -3.64
N ARG A 424 -6.91 -22.49 -3.53
CA ARG A 424 -5.94 -21.73 -4.33
C ARG A 424 -5.55 -22.43 -5.64
N GLY A 425 -6.26 -23.50 -5.99
CA GLY A 425 -5.99 -24.30 -7.20
C GLY A 425 -4.71 -25.13 -7.11
N GLY A 426 -4.18 -25.34 -5.93
CA GLY A 426 -2.92 -26.07 -5.71
C GLY A 426 -3.08 -27.23 -4.74
N LYS A 427 -1.97 -27.63 -4.13
CA LYS A 427 -1.92 -28.75 -3.18
C LYS A 427 -0.92 -28.45 -2.05
N LEU A 428 -1.18 -28.98 -0.87
CA LEU A 428 -0.18 -29.14 0.17
C LEU A 428 0.52 -30.50 -0.03
N LEU A 429 1.83 -30.49 -0.22
CA LEU A 429 2.61 -31.72 -0.44
C LEU A 429 3.19 -32.28 0.86
N SER A 430 3.35 -31.46 1.90
CA SER A 430 3.78 -31.92 3.22
C SER A 430 2.66 -32.73 3.90
N GLU A 431 3.04 -33.85 4.52
CA GLU A 431 2.11 -34.75 5.21
C GLU A 431 1.90 -34.40 6.70
N LYS A 432 2.81 -33.62 7.28
CA LYS A 432 2.79 -33.25 8.71
C LYS A 432 3.00 -31.76 8.89
N MET A 433 2.38 -31.23 9.92
CA MET A 433 2.54 -29.85 10.38
C MET A 433 2.85 -29.86 11.88
N GLU A 434 3.95 -29.22 12.28
CA GLU A 434 4.29 -29.04 13.70
C GLU A 434 3.62 -27.76 14.26
N ASN A 435 3.73 -26.66 13.51
CA ASN A 435 3.09 -25.38 13.81
C ASN A 435 3.01 -24.52 12.55
N LEU A 436 2.39 -23.34 12.68
CA LEU A 436 2.15 -22.43 11.53
C LEU A 436 3.40 -21.65 11.08
N GLU A 437 4.51 -21.68 11.82
CA GLU A 437 5.75 -20.96 11.52
C GLU A 437 6.84 -21.85 10.87
N ILE A 438 6.61 -23.14 10.73
CA ILE A 438 7.53 -24.06 10.03
C ILE A 438 7.10 -24.16 8.57
N LYS A 439 8.08 -24.02 7.67
CA LYS A 439 7.84 -24.11 6.23
C LYS A 439 7.34 -25.48 5.83
N LEU A 440 6.31 -25.49 5.01
CA LEU A 440 5.73 -26.66 4.37
C LEU A 440 5.94 -26.56 2.85
N LEU A 441 5.90 -27.70 2.18
CA LEU A 441 6.02 -27.79 0.73
C LEU A 441 4.62 -27.71 0.09
N TRP A 442 4.46 -26.75 -0.81
CA TRP A 442 3.23 -26.47 -1.55
C TRP A 442 3.45 -26.63 -3.06
N GLU A 443 2.36 -26.87 -3.79
CA GLU A 443 2.33 -26.86 -5.24
C GLU A 443 1.20 -25.97 -5.72
N CYS A 444 1.47 -25.07 -6.67
CA CYS A 444 0.44 -24.20 -7.25
C CYS A 444 -0.21 -24.82 -8.50
N SER A 445 -1.25 -24.18 -9.05
CA SER A 445 -1.97 -24.61 -10.26
C SER A 445 -1.11 -24.71 -11.53
N GLU A 446 0.05 -24.07 -11.54
CA GLU A 446 1.02 -24.14 -12.66
C GLU A 446 2.10 -25.22 -12.42
N GLY A 447 2.03 -25.99 -11.32
CA GLY A 447 2.97 -27.03 -10.98
C GLY A 447 4.25 -26.54 -10.31
N HIS A 448 4.37 -25.26 -9.96
CA HIS A 448 5.51 -24.76 -9.19
C HIS A 448 5.46 -25.30 -7.77
N LYS A 449 6.56 -25.91 -7.33
CA LYS A 449 6.75 -26.39 -5.96
C LYS A 449 7.54 -25.37 -5.17
N PHE A 450 7.01 -24.94 -4.05
CA PHE A 450 7.64 -23.91 -3.22
C PHE A 450 7.45 -24.18 -1.73
N GLU A 451 8.42 -23.75 -0.94
CA GLU A 451 8.32 -23.78 0.51
C GLU A 451 7.80 -22.45 1.04
N ALA A 452 6.83 -22.51 1.95
CA ALA A 452 6.32 -21.35 2.65
C ALA A 452 5.74 -21.73 4.01
N LYS A 453 5.78 -20.79 4.95
CA LYS A 453 5.12 -20.94 6.24
C LYS A 453 3.59 -20.89 6.06
N PRO A 454 2.80 -21.72 6.78
CA PRO A 454 1.36 -21.61 6.81
C PRO A 454 0.87 -20.18 7.11
N THR A 455 1.49 -19.47 8.06
CA THR A 455 1.16 -18.07 8.38
C THR A 455 1.29 -17.15 7.16
N THR A 456 2.32 -17.31 6.34
CA THR A 456 2.48 -16.53 5.09
C THR A 456 1.33 -16.78 4.13
N ILE A 457 0.88 -18.04 4.01
CA ILE A 457 -0.16 -18.45 3.05
C ILE A 457 -1.55 -18.07 3.55
N ILE A 458 -1.97 -18.60 4.70
CA ILE A 458 -3.36 -18.50 5.14
C ILE A 458 -3.65 -17.24 5.96
N LYS A 459 -2.66 -16.70 6.69
CA LYS A 459 -2.86 -15.50 7.51
C LYS A 459 -2.48 -14.21 6.79
N ALA A 460 -1.45 -14.20 5.92
CA ALA A 460 -1.02 -13.00 5.22
C ALA A 460 -1.51 -12.89 3.77
N GLY A 461 -2.09 -13.97 3.19
CA GLY A 461 -2.69 -13.98 1.86
C GLY A 461 -1.71 -14.15 0.70
N HIS A 462 -0.44 -14.47 0.99
CA HIS A 462 0.55 -14.81 -0.05
C HIS A 462 0.27 -16.17 -0.69
N TRP A 463 0.84 -16.38 -1.88
CA TRP A 463 0.81 -17.66 -2.58
C TRP A 463 2.12 -17.88 -3.33
N CYS A 464 2.11 -18.63 -4.44
CA CYS A 464 3.28 -18.97 -5.24
C CYS A 464 4.02 -17.71 -5.76
N GLU A 465 5.29 -17.57 -5.40
CA GLU A 465 6.12 -16.43 -5.82
C GLU A 465 6.48 -16.50 -7.30
N GLU A 466 6.76 -17.68 -7.85
CA GLU A 466 7.11 -17.86 -9.26
C GLU A 466 5.99 -17.40 -10.21
N CYS A 467 4.73 -17.56 -9.80
CA CYS A 467 3.59 -17.06 -10.57
C CYS A 467 3.63 -15.52 -10.75
N PHE A 468 4.22 -14.80 -9.80
CA PHE A 468 4.41 -13.34 -9.88
C PHE A 468 5.72 -12.93 -10.55
N GLU A 469 6.75 -13.80 -10.53
CA GLU A 469 8.08 -13.49 -11.06
C GLU A 469 8.21 -13.63 -12.57
N ASN A 470 7.31 -14.36 -13.22
CA ASN A 470 7.39 -14.66 -14.66
C ASN A 470 7.14 -13.48 -15.60
N HIS A 471 7.21 -12.23 -15.13
CA HIS A 471 7.18 -10.97 -15.91
C HIS A 471 5.97 -10.76 -16.82
N THR A 472 5.06 -11.70 -16.84
CA THR A 472 3.78 -11.64 -17.54
C THR A 472 2.72 -11.70 -16.47
N TRP A 473 2.02 -10.60 -16.27
CA TRP A 473 0.94 -10.55 -15.30
C TRP A 473 -0.28 -11.23 -15.91
N SER A 474 -0.26 -12.56 -15.86
CA SER A 474 -1.31 -13.42 -16.38
C SER A 474 -2.34 -13.75 -15.30
N PHE A 475 -2.87 -12.71 -14.63
CA PHE A 475 -3.85 -12.92 -13.57
C PHE A 475 -5.13 -13.58 -14.07
N ASP A 476 -5.51 -13.38 -15.35
CA ASP A 476 -6.63 -14.08 -15.96
C ASP A 476 -6.40 -15.60 -15.98
N LYS A 477 -5.21 -16.03 -16.40
CA LYS A 477 -4.81 -17.45 -16.37
C LYS A 477 -4.82 -18.01 -14.95
N LEU A 478 -4.30 -17.25 -13.98
CA LEU A 478 -4.30 -17.64 -12.56
C LEU A 478 -5.73 -17.73 -12.02
N ALA A 479 -6.57 -16.74 -12.28
CA ALA A 479 -7.94 -16.70 -11.79
C ALA A 479 -8.80 -17.86 -12.30
N LYS A 480 -8.57 -18.35 -13.53
CA LYS A 480 -9.26 -19.53 -14.07
C LYS A 480 -8.99 -20.80 -13.28
N LYS A 481 -7.83 -20.91 -12.68
CA LYS A 481 -7.39 -22.10 -11.93
C LYS A 481 -7.36 -21.89 -10.41
N ASN A 482 -7.53 -20.66 -9.96
CA ASN A 482 -7.40 -20.28 -8.56
C ASN A 482 -8.65 -19.52 -8.10
N PRO A 483 -9.63 -20.20 -7.50
CA PRO A 483 -10.86 -19.60 -6.97
C PRO A 483 -10.61 -18.47 -5.96
N PHE A 484 -9.54 -18.56 -5.17
CA PHE A 484 -9.15 -17.54 -4.21
C PHE A 484 -8.83 -16.20 -4.90
N TYR A 485 -8.08 -16.20 -5.99
CA TYR A 485 -7.85 -14.99 -6.81
C TYR A 485 -9.06 -14.58 -7.62
N ALA A 486 -9.84 -15.54 -8.13
CA ALA A 486 -11.01 -15.29 -8.95
C ALA A 486 -12.05 -14.38 -8.27
N GLN A 487 -12.20 -14.50 -6.94
CA GLN A 487 -13.12 -13.68 -6.14
C GLN A 487 -12.88 -12.17 -6.28
N VAL A 488 -11.64 -11.77 -6.51
CA VAL A 488 -11.24 -10.37 -6.68
C VAL A 488 -11.13 -10.02 -8.15
N TYR A 489 -10.46 -10.86 -8.93
CA TYR A 489 -10.10 -10.57 -10.30
C TYR A 489 -11.32 -10.34 -11.20
N TYR A 490 -12.31 -11.22 -11.13
CA TYR A 490 -13.52 -11.12 -11.95
C TYR A 490 -14.52 -10.04 -11.51
N ASN A 491 -14.23 -9.29 -10.47
CA ASN A 491 -15.03 -8.10 -10.15
C ASN A 491 -14.82 -6.95 -11.15
N SER A 492 -13.66 -6.89 -11.79
CA SER A 492 -13.29 -5.83 -12.74
C SER A 492 -12.78 -6.36 -14.09
N HIS A 493 -12.74 -7.67 -14.29
CA HIS A 493 -12.26 -8.32 -15.52
C HIS A 493 -13.30 -9.31 -16.04
N ASP A 494 -13.43 -9.37 -17.35
CA ASP A 494 -14.27 -10.41 -18.00
C ASP A 494 -13.56 -11.77 -17.92
N LYS A 495 -14.34 -12.85 -17.72
CA LYS A 495 -13.82 -14.22 -17.69
C LYS A 495 -13.15 -14.66 -19.00
N ASN A 496 -13.46 -14.01 -20.10
CA ASN A 496 -12.92 -14.26 -21.43
C ASN A 496 -11.87 -13.24 -21.86
N GLU A 497 -11.43 -12.36 -20.98
CA GLU A 497 -10.49 -11.29 -21.31
C GLU A 497 -9.14 -11.84 -21.81
N ASN A 498 -8.63 -12.90 -21.22
CA ASN A 498 -7.40 -13.63 -21.61
C ASN A 498 -6.17 -12.71 -21.82
N MET A 499 -6.05 -11.65 -21.02
CA MET A 499 -4.99 -10.67 -21.16
C MET A 499 -3.72 -11.10 -20.43
N ILE A 500 -2.59 -10.89 -21.11
CA ILE A 500 -1.24 -11.01 -20.55
C ILE A 500 -0.61 -9.62 -20.62
N TYR A 501 -0.26 -9.07 -19.48
CA TYR A 501 0.39 -7.77 -19.37
C TYR A 501 1.90 -7.95 -19.24
N TYR A 502 2.66 -7.30 -20.11
CA TYR A 502 4.11 -7.39 -20.10
C TYR A 502 4.71 -6.15 -19.47
N PHE A 503 5.72 -6.34 -18.64
CA PHE A 503 6.61 -5.25 -18.25
C PHE A 503 7.35 -4.73 -19.48
N ASP A 504 7.70 -3.45 -19.45
CA ASP A 504 8.52 -2.87 -20.51
C ASP A 504 9.96 -3.48 -20.54
N LYS A 505 10.72 -3.12 -21.59
CA LYS A 505 12.07 -3.66 -21.80
C LYS A 505 13.02 -3.25 -20.68
N ASP A 506 12.84 -2.06 -20.10
CA ASP A 506 13.71 -1.54 -19.06
C ASP A 506 13.54 -2.30 -17.76
N PHE A 507 12.32 -2.71 -17.41
CA PHE A 507 12.07 -3.60 -16.29
C PHE A 507 12.75 -4.96 -16.47
N LYS A 508 12.60 -5.59 -17.65
CA LYS A 508 13.27 -6.85 -17.95
C LYS A 508 14.79 -6.76 -17.85
N ALA A 509 15.38 -5.62 -18.23
CA ALA A 509 16.80 -5.38 -18.11
C ALA A 509 17.25 -5.23 -16.65
N CYS A 510 16.47 -4.56 -15.81
CA CYS A 510 16.73 -4.45 -14.37
C CYS A 510 16.62 -5.81 -13.68
N TYR A 511 15.58 -6.56 -13.97
CA TYR A 511 15.34 -7.87 -13.34
C TYR A 511 16.43 -8.91 -13.66
N LYS A 512 16.95 -8.95 -14.88
CA LYS A 512 18.04 -9.86 -15.27
C LYS A 512 19.39 -9.57 -14.60
N LYS A 513 19.54 -8.39 -13.98
CA LYS A 513 20.76 -8.01 -13.25
C LYS A 513 20.75 -8.46 -11.78
N PHE A 514 19.61 -8.90 -11.28
CA PHE A 514 19.35 -9.21 -9.86
C PHE A 514 18.85 -10.63 -9.68
#